data_5e23e1199f4e4ec665f6b279135b68b7
#
_entry.id   5e23e1199f4e4ec665f6b279135b68b7
#
_cell.length_a   1.000
_cell.length_b   1.000
_cell.length_c   1.000
_cell.angle_alpha   90.00
_cell.angle_beta   90.00
_cell.angle_gamma   90.00
#
_symmetry.space_group_name_H-M   'P 1'
#
loop_
_entity.id
_entity.type
_entity.pdbx_description
1 polymer ?
#
loop_
_entity_poly.entity_id
_entity_poly.type
_entity_poly.pdbx_seq_one_letter_code
_entity_poly.pdbx_strand_id
1 'polypeptide(L)'
;MRITYWNVLLCFFYLSSCVNPQKKQYTDLLQDWMNREIQIPDNPVFTVLARDTVDFPMQADYKILTYVDSVGCLSCKLQLDRWKELMEDGGFSGVDFLFFFSPEKMRDIVGTLRAEGFTHPVCIDRDKRLNRLNHFPADPTFQTFLLDENNRVRAVGNPVHNPKVKELYLKIIRGENVSQEEETPRTQTTVEVDRTEADMGRFDWREKQTAEFVLKNTGDNLLVVFDVRTSCGCTRVEYDGKPARPGEGVVLRVTYKADNPGHFRKEVTVRSNAEQELLKLMVTGEAEERK
;
A
#
# COMPACT_ATOMS: atom_id res chain seq x y z
N MET A 1 64.01 -21.34 -38.83
CA MET A 1 62.55 -21.14 -38.98
C MET A 1 61.93 -20.98 -37.58
N ARG A 2 61.72 -19.74 -37.12
CA ARG A 2 61.19 -19.42 -35.76
C ARG A 2 59.73 -19.20 -35.93
N ILE A 3 58.89 -19.98 -35.26
CA ILE A 3 57.43 -19.83 -35.16
C ILE A 3 57.18 -19.07 -33.87
N THR A 4 56.71 -17.84 -33.99
CA THR A 4 56.26 -17.01 -32.89
C THR A 4 54.80 -17.33 -32.59
N TYR A 5 54.53 -17.86 -31.40
CA TYR A 5 53.18 -18.03 -30.88
C TYR A 5 52.62 -16.68 -30.35
N TRP A 6 51.58 -16.22 -31.00
CA TRP A 6 50.84 -15.04 -30.56
C TRP A 6 49.78 -15.48 -29.54
N ASN A 7 50.01 -15.17 -28.27
CA ASN A 7 49.05 -15.39 -27.19
C ASN A 7 47.90 -14.39 -27.34
N VAL A 8 46.74 -14.86 -27.79
CA VAL A 8 45.49 -14.09 -27.72
C VAL A 8 44.93 -14.24 -26.31
N LEU A 9 45.09 -13.21 -25.52
CA LEU A 9 44.49 -13.12 -24.19
C LEU A 9 42.99 -12.81 -24.36
N LEU A 10 42.14 -13.84 -24.25
CA LEU A 10 40.68 -13.70 -24.24
C LEU A 10 40.28 -13.14 -22.88
N CYS A 11 40.07 -11.81 -22.77
CA CYS A 11 39.42 -11.19 -21.63
C CYS A 11 37.93 -11.58 -21.63
N PHE A 12 37.57 -12.56 -20.84
CA PHE A 12 36.20 -12.83 -20.50
C PHE A 12 35.72 -11.68 -19.61
N PHE A 13 35.01 -10.70 -20.19
CA PHE A 13 34.20 -9.77 -19.43
C PHE A 13 33.01 -10.55 -18.84
N TYR A 14 33.13 -10.94 -17.59
CA TYR A 14 31.98 -11.33 -16.80
C TYR A 14 31.11 -10.08 -16.63
N LEU A 15 30.05 -9.98 -17.42
CA LEU A 15 28.95 -9.08 -17.16
C LEU A 15 28.23 -9.60 -15.90
N SER A 16 28.76 -9.23 -14.74
CA SER A 16 28.04 -9.38 -13.48
C SER A 16 26.81 -8.48 -13.56
N SER A 17 25.66 -9.04 -13.92
CA SER A 17 24.38 -8.42 -13.76
C SER A 17 24.22 -8.11 -12.26
N CYS A 18 24.45 -6.87 -11.85
CA CYS A 18 24.23 -6.40 -10.49
C CYS A 18 22.72 -6.41 -10.21
N VAL A 19 22.20 -7.55 -9.78
CA VAL A 19 20.88 -7.63 -9.19
C VAL A 19 20.96 -6.85 -7.88
N ASN A 20 20.16 -5.77 -7.74
CA ASN A 20 20.08 -5.00 -6.52
C ASN A 20 19.72 -5.93 -5.35
N PRO A 21 20.58 -6.07 -4.30
CA PRO A 21 20.39 -7.03 -3.22
C PRO A 21 19.06 -6.81 -2.46
N GLN A 22 18.58 -5.58 -2.35
CA GLN A 22 17.28 -5.27 -1.72
C GLN A 22 16.10 -5.81 -2.54
N LYS A 23 16.20 -5.74 -3.88
CA LYS A 23 15.17 -6.29 -4.77
C LYS A 23 15.08 -7.81 -4.65
N LYS A 24 16.22 -8.49 -4.63
CA LYS A 24 16.26 -9.95 -4.44
C LYS A 24 15.61 -10.34 -3.12
N GLN A 25 15.97 -9.65 -2.04
CA GLN A 25 15.42 -9.90 -0.71
C GLN A 25 13.89 -9.70 -0.67
N TYR A 26 13.35 -8.66 -1.35
CA TYR A 26 11.90 -8.42 -1.40
C TYR A 26 11.17 -9.49 -2.22
N THR A 27 11.73 -9.90 -3.37
CA THR A 27 11.14 -10.96 -4.21
C THR A 27 11.16 -12.31 -3.48
N ASP A 28 12.28 -12.65 -2.85
CA ASP A 28 12.40 -13.87 -2.05
C ASP A 28 11.35 -13.87 -0.91
N LEU A 29 11.20 -12.74 -0.23
CA LEU A 29 10.20 -12.57 0.83
C LEU A 29 8.76 -12.72 0.31
N LEU A 30 8.43 -12.16 -0.86
CA LEU A 30 7.13 -12.35 -1.49
C LEU A 30 6.87 -13.82 -1.83
N GLN A 31 7.86 -14.52 -2.39
CA GLN A 31 7.75 -15.94 -2.71
C GLN A 31 7.54 -16.79 -1.46
N ASP A 32 8.25 -16.49 -0.36
CA ASP A 32 8.09 -17.19 0.92
C ASP A 32 6.68 -17.01 1.52
N TRP A 33 6.01 -15.89 1.22
CA TRP A 33 4.66 -15.63 1.71
C TRP A 33 3.57 -16.20 0.79
N MET A 34 3.83 -16.36 -0.51
CA MET A 34 2.85 -16.94 -1.43
C MET A 34 2.52 -18.38 -1.06
N ASN A 35 1.22 -18.72 -1.06
CA ASN A 35 0.66 -20.01 -0.64
C ASN A 35 0.91 -20.39 0.84
N ARG A 36 1.55 -19.54 1.63
CA ARG A 36 1.70 -19.75 3.08
C ARG A 36 0.32 -19.65 3.73
N GLU A 37 0.05 -20.54 4.66
CA GLU A 37 -1.16 -20.49 5.47
C GLU A 37 -1.02 -19.46 6.58
N ILE A 38 -1.97 -18.56 6.69
CA ILE A 38 -2.09 -17.62 7.80
C ILE A 38 -2.82 -18.30 8.95
N GLN A 39 -2.15 -18.43 10.07
CA GLN A 39 -2.72 -18.97 11.29
C GLN A 39 -3.56 -17.88 11.98
N ILE A 40 -4.88 -18.04 11.93
CA ILE A 40 -5.80 -17.17 12.66
C ILE A 40 -5.87 -17.64 14.11
N PRO A 41 -5.80 -16.76 15.12
CA PRO A 41 -5.91 -17.16 16.52
C PRO A 41 -7.23 -17.88 16.80
N ASP A 42 -7.20 -18.89 17.67
CA ASP A 42 -8.41 -19.57 18.13
C ASP A 42 -9.38 -18.58 18.78
N ASN A 43 -10.67 -18.69 18.40
CA ASN A 43 -11.78 -17.88 18.93
C ASN A 43 -11.48 -16.37 18.88
N PRO A 44 -11.23 -15.79 17.69
CA PRO A 44 -11.05 -14.35 17.58
C PRO A 44 -12.37 -13.65 17.90
N VAL A 45 -12.32 -12.63 18.77
CA VAL A 45 -13.50 -11.87 19.16
C VAL A 45 -13.63 -10.66 18.25
N PHE A 46 -14.66 -10.66 17.42
CA PHE A 46 -15.00 -9.49 16.57
C PHE A 46 -15.99 -8.60 17.27
N THR A 47 -15.80 -7.29 17.10
CA THR A 47 -16.62 -6.26 17.74
C THR A 47 -16.97 -5.15 16.75
N VAL A 48 -18.15 -4.59 16.87
CA VAL A 48 -18.55 -3.35 16.19
C VAL A 48 -18.14 -2.17 17.04
N LEU A 49 -17.46 -1.18 16.45
CA LEU A 49 -16.94 0.02 17.14
C LEU A 49 -16.05 -0.29 18.38
N ALA A 50 -15.37 -1.46 18.35
CA ALA A 50 -14.58 -1.98 19.47
C ALA A 50 -15.38 -2.08 20.80
N ARG A 51 -16.70 -2.36 20.71
CA ARG A 51 -17.60 -2.38 21.86
C ARG A 51 -18.52 -3.61 21.87
N ASP A 52 -19.36 -3.73 20.86
CA ASP A 52 -20.41 -4.73 20.84
C ASP A 52 -19.88 -6.00 20.12
N THR A 53 -19.80 -7.12 20.84
CA THR A 53 -19.35 -8.40 20.30
C THR A 53 -20.37 -8.93 19.29
N VAL A 54 -19.88 -9.40 18.16
CA VAL A 54 -20.69 -9.97 17.08
C VAL A 54 -20.11 -11.31 16.64
N ASP A 55 -20.97 -12.20 16.16
CA ASP A 55 -20.53 -13.41 15.48
C ASP A 55 -20.06 -13.06 14.08
N PHE A 56 -18.87 -13.55 13.71
CA PHE A 56 -18.27 -13.33 12.39
C PHE A 56 -17.68 -14.64 11.89
N PRO A 57 -18.44 -15.41 11.07
CA PRO A 57 -18.16 -16.82 10.77
C PRO A 57 -16.94 -17.04 9.87
N MET A 58 -16.42 -16.05 9.17
CA MET A 58 -15.23 -16.13 8.28
C MET A 58 -15.30 -17.30 7.27
N GLN A 59 -16.44 -17.47 6.62
CA GLN A 59 -16.75 -18.64 5.75
C GLN A 59 -16.63 -18.36 4.26
N ALA A 60 -16.28 -17.12 3.85
CA ALA A 60 -16.14 -16.80 2.45
C ALA A 60 -14.97 -17.56 1.79
N ASP A 61 -15.12 -17.87 0.50
CA ASP A 61 -14.09 -18.52 -0.32
C ASP A 61 -12.80 -17.68 -0.36
N TYR A 62 -12.94 -16.36 -0.34
CA TYR A 62 -11.85 -15.43 -0.25
C TYR A 62 -12.00 -14.50 0.95
N LYS A 63 -10.85 -14.18 1.56
CA LYS A 63 -10.77 -13.29 2.72
C LYS A 63 -9.70 -12.24 2.47
N ILE A 64 -9.96 -11.00 2.82
CA ILE A 64 -8.95 -9.93 2.83
C ILE A 64 -8.59 -9.69 4.29
N LEU A 65 -7.41 -10.17 4.70
CA LEU A 65 -6.87 -9.96 6.03
C LEU A 65 -6.04 -8.69 6.06
N THR A 66 -6.35 -7.79 7.01
CA THR A 66 -5.54 -6.60 7.30
C THR A 66 -5.15 -6.60 8.77
N TYR A 67 -3.83 -6.65 9.02
CA TYR A 67 -3.23 -6.51 10.34
C TYR A 67 -2.60 -5.13 10.49
N VAL A 68 -3.00 -4.39 11.51
CA VAL A 68 -2.45 -3.06 11.81
C VAL A 68 -1.91 -3.03 13.22
N ASP A 69 -0.60 -2.85 13.33
CA ASP A 69 0.08 -2.65 14.60
C ASP A 69 -0.05 -1.22 15.12
N SER A 70 0.37 -1.00 16.37
CA SER A 70 0.26 0.27 17.08
C SER A 70 1.32 1.31 16.71
N VAL A 71 2.24 1.01 15.79
CA VAL A 71 3.36 1.91 15.49
C VAL A 71 2.91 3.04 14.55
N GLY A 72 2.95 4.27 15.00
CA GLY A 72 2.63 5.48 14.22
C GLY A 72 1.17 5.94 14.29
N CYS A 73 0.79 6.84 13.39
CA CYS A 73 -0.57 7.41 13.32
C CYS A 73 -1.60 6.35 12.90
N LEU A 74 -2.52 6.02 13.78
CA LEU A 74 -3.52 4.97 13.55
C LEU A 74 -4.48 5.33 12.41
N SER A 75 -5.05 6.54 12.40
CA SER A 75 -5.97 6.98 11.34
C SER A 75 -5.31 6.99 9.96
N CYS A 76 -4.02 7.36 9.90
CA CYS A 76 -3.26 7.36 8.65
C CYS A 76 -3.06 5.95 8.06
N LYS A 77 -2.87 4.96 8.94
CA LYS A 77 -2.70 3.56 8.53
C LYS A 77 -4.01 2.90 8.15
N LEU A 78 -5.09 3.25 8.85
CA LEU A 78 -6.37 2.58 8.69
C LEU A 78 -7.09 2.99 7.41
N GLN A 79 -7.12 4.28 7.04
CA GLN A 79 -7.88 4.80 5.89
C GLN A 79 -9.27 4.14 5.75
N LEU A 80 -10.04 4.15 6.85
CA LEU A 80 -11.28 3.38 7.00
C LEU A 80 -12.37 3.78 5.98
N ASP A 81 -12.37 5.03 5.54
CA ASP A 81 -13.23 5.54 4.47
C ASP A 81 -13.00 4.79 3.15
N ARG A 82 -11.74 4.56 2.79
CA ARG A 82 -11.38 3.81 1.58
C ARG A 82 -11.71 2.32 1.69
N TRP A 83 -11.60 1.76 2.88
CA TRP A 83 -12.05 0.39 3.11
C TRP A 83 -13.55 0.26 2.97
N LYS A 84 -14.35 1.24 3.46
CA LYS A 84 -15.80 1.26 3.22
C LYS A 84 -16.12 1.29 1.73
N GLU A 85 -15.47 2.18 0.97
CA GLU A 85 -15.62 2.25 -0.49
C GLU A 85 -15.27 0.91 -1.17
N LEU A 86 -14.20 0.25 -0.72
CA LEU A 86 -13.79 -1.05 -1.28
C LEU A 86 -14.78 -2.17 -0.97
N MET A 87 -15.32 -2.21 0.27
CA MET A 87 -16.33 -3.19 0.67
C MET A 87 -17.67 -3.02 -0.06
N GLU A 88 -18.01 -1.78 -0.45
CA GLU A 88 -19.19 -1.46 -1.24
C GLU A 88 -19.00 -1.74 -2.74
N ASP A 89 -17.77 -1.96 -3.20
CA ASP A 89 -17.47 -2.34 -4.59
C ASP A 89 -18.00 -3.74 -4.88
N GLY A 90 -18.94 -3.85 -5.83
CA GLY A 90 -19.58 -5.11 -6.17
C GLY A 90 -18.62 -6.22 -6.60
N GLY A 91 -17.38 -5.89 -6.99
CA GLY A 91 -16.34 -6.86 -7.32
C GLY A 91 -15.83 -7.65 -6.12
N PHE A 92 -16.07 -7.17 -4.89
CA PHE A 92 -15.69 -7.83 -3.63
C PHE A 92 -16.92 -8.45 -2.91
N SER A 93 -18.04 -8.60 -3.58
CA SER A 93 -19.21 -9.27 -3.03
C SER A 93 -18.86 -10.72 -2.65
N GLY A 94 -19.23 -11.14 -1.43
CA GLY A 94 -18.94 -12.48 -0.93
C GLY A 94 -17.50 -12.68 -0.44
N VAL A 95 -16.75 -11.60 -0.23
CA VAL A 95 -15.42 -11.64 0.39
C VAL A 95 -15.53 -11.23 1.85
N ASP A 96 -14.90 -11.98 2.76
CA ASP A 96 -14.79 -11.60 4.16
C ASP A 96 -13.62 -10.62 4.37
N PHE A 97 -13.89 -9.49 5.03
CA PHE A 97 -12.88 -8.52 5.39
C PHE A 97 -12.48 -8.67 6.86
N LEU A 98 -11.28 -9.15 7.10
CA LEU A 98 -10.76 -9.47 8.43
C LEU A 98 -9.82 -8.36 8.90
N PHE A 99 -10.28 -7.51 9.79
CA PHE A 99 -9.47 -6.45 10.39
C PHE A 99 -8.97 -6.87 11.77
N PHE A 100 -7.66 -7.00 11.91
CA PHE A 100 -7.00 -7.24 13.20
C PHE A 100 -6.20 -6.01 13.58
N PHE A 101 -6.65 -5.34 14.64
CA PHE A 101 -5.99 -4.13 15.14
C PHE A 101 -5.32 -4.41 16.47
N SER A 102 -4.03 -4.07 16.55
CA SER A 102 -3.21 -4.23 17.74
C SER A 102 -2.80 -2.86 18.28
N PRO A 103 -3.74 -2.07 18.85
CA PRO A 103 -3.50 -0.71 19.29
C PRO A 103 -2.65 -0.67 20.57
N GLU A 104 -1.80 0.35 20.69
CA GLU A 104 -1.10 0.63 21.95
C GLU A 104 -2.08 1.14 23.01
N LYS A 105 -3.03 1.99 22.60
CA LYS A 105 -4.08 2.54 23.47
C LYS A 105 -5.47 2.28 22.90
N MET A 106 -6.30 1.60 23.68
CA MET A 106 -7.70 1.32 23.29
C MET A 106 -8.51 2.58 22.94
N ARG A 107 -8.27 3.67 23.65
CA ARG A 107 -8.97 4.94 23.40
C ARG A 107 -8.80 5.42 21.98
N ASP A 108 -7.61 5.26 21.41
CA ASP A 108 -7.27 5.80 20.09
C ASP A 108 -8.01 5.02 18.98
N ILE A 109 -8.05 3.66 19.07
CA ILE A 109 -8.80 2.86 18.09
C ILE A 109 -10.31 3.08 18.21
N VAL A 110 -10.86 3.11 19.43
CA VAL A 110 -12.30 3.38 19.68
C VAL A 110 -12.68 4.75 19.14
N GLY A 111 -11.85 5.77 19.41
CA GLY A 111 -12.05 7.12 18.89
C GLY A 111 -12.05 7.17 17.36
N THR A 112 -11.09 6.52 16.72
CA THR A 112 -10.98 6.46 15.26
C THR A 112 -12.15 5.73 14.62
N LEU A 113 -12.53 4.54 15.11
CA LEU A 113 -13.67 3.79 14.57
C LEU A 113 -14.99 4.57 14.64
N ARG A 114 -15.19 5.32 15.74
CA ARG A 114 -16.38 6.16 15.92
C ARG A 114 -16.37 7.40 15.03
N ALA A 115 -15.24 8.11 14.98
CA ALA A 115 -15.11 9.31 14.18
C ALA A 115 -15.32 9.03 12.68
N GLU A 116 -14.83 7.87 12.20
CA GLU A 116 -14.97 7.43 10.82
C GLU A 116 -16.31 6.69 10.56
N GLY A 117 -17.12 6.44 11.58
CA GLY A 117 -18.35 5.66 11.45
C GLY A 117 -18.11 4.26 10.86
N PHE A 118 -17.02 3.59 11.28
CA PHE A 118 -16.65 2.29 10.75
C PHE A 118 -17.34 1.18 11.56
N THR A 119 -18.47 0.71 11.06
CA THR A 119 -19.32 -0.30 11.73
C THR A 119 -19.04 -1.74 11.31
N HIS A 120 -18.10 -1.96 10.39
CA HIS A 120 -17.67 -3.32 10.05
C HIS A 120 -17.00 -4.00 11.25
N PRO A 121 -17.26 -5.29 11.50
CA PRO A 121 -16.65 -6.01 12.62
C PRO A 121 -15.13 -6.01 12.57
N VAL A 122 -14.49 -5.73 13.70
CA VAL A 122 -13.02 -5.72 13.83
C VAL A 122 -12.58 -6.55 15.04
N CYS A 123 -11.46 -7.25 14.94
CA CYS A 123 -10.83 -7.93 16.05
C CYS A 123 -9.77 -7.02 16.69
N ILE A 124 -9.92 -6.72 17.98
CA ILE A 124 -8.92 -5.99 18.74
C ILE A 124 -7.95 -6.98 19.38
N ASP A 125 -6.83 -7.21 18.70
CA ASP A 125 -5.80 -8.17 19.11
C ASP A 125 -4.74 -7.51 20.00
N ARG A 126 -5.11 -7.20 21.25
CA ARG A 126 -4.24 -6.51 22.22
C ARG A 126 -2.94 -7.27 22.53
N ASP A 127 -3.02 -8.60 22.49
CA ASP A 127 -1.89 -9.48 22.81
C ASP A 127 -1.03 -9.80 21.59
N LYS A 128 -1.32 -9.19 20.44
CA LYS A 128 -0.61 -9.44 19.16
C LYS A 128 -0.58 -10.93 18.79
N ARG A 129 -1.65 -11.67 19.10
CA ARG A 129 -1.74 -13.13 18.90
C ARG A 129 -1.56 -13.48 17.43
N LEU A 130 -2.21 -12.73 16.51
CA LEU A 130 -2.10 -12.95 15.09
C LEU A 130 -0.64 -12.79 14.61
N ASN A 131 0.05 -11.72 15.05
CA ASN A 131 1.44 -11.50 14.67
C ASN A 131 2.40 -12.51 15.31
N ARG A 132 2.13 -12.95 16.55
CA ARG A 132 2.95 -13.98 17.20
C ARG A 132 2.87 -15.34 16.50
N LEU A 133 1.72 -15.67 15.91
CA LEU A 133 1.55 -16.91 15.15
C LEU A 133 2.23 -16.84 13.77
N ASN A 134 2.19 -15.68 13.12
CA ASN A 134 2.59 -15.55 11.73
C ASN A 134 3.94 -14.88 11.51
N HIS A 135 4.42 -14.08 12.45
CA HIS A 135 5.67 -13.32 12.36
C HIS A 135 5.71 -12.43 11.11
N PHE A 136 4.71 -11.54 10.97
CA PHE A 136 4.64 -10.63 9.83
C PHE A 136 5.90 -9.77 9.71
N PRO A 137 6.42 -9.58 8.49
CA PRO A 137 7.53 -8.67 8.25
C PRO A 137 7.21 -7.25 8.72
N ALA A 138 8.26 -6.50 9.07
CA ALA A 138 8.12 -5.09 9.44
C ALA A 138 7.70 -4.20 8.24
N ASP A 139 7.91 -4.67 7.01
CA ASP A 139 7.46 -3.97 5.80
C ASP A 139 5.92 -3.91 5.77
N PRO A 140 5.33 -2.70 5.75
CA PRO A 140 3.87 -2.54 5.75
C PRO A 140 3.14 -3.18 4.56
N THR A 141 3.83 -3.53 3.48
CA THR A 141 3.25 -4.28 2.36
C THR A 141 2.75 -5.64 2.82
N PHE A 142 3.40 -6.24 3.82
CA PHE A 142 3.02 -7.53 4.42
C PHE A 142 2.06 -7.40 5.62
N GLN A 143 1.21 -6.39 5.58
CA GLN A 143 0.15 -6.19 6.57
C GLN A 143 -1.25 -6.44 5.98
N THR A 144 -1.36 -6.65 4.66
CA THR A 144 -2.62 -6.96 3.99
C THR A 144 -2.43 -8.08 2.98
N PHE A 145 -3.33 -9.06 3.02
CA PHE A 145 -3.27 -10.30 2.23
C PHE A 145 -4.64 -10.65 1.67
N LEU A 146 -4.68 -11.13 0.43
CA LEU A 146 -5.80 -11.91 -0.07
C LEU A 146 -5.55 -13.37 0.28
N LEU A 147 -6.49 -13.99 0.97
CA LEU A 147 -6.46 -15.40 1.38
C LEU A 147 -7.55 -16.18 0.65
N ASP A 148 -7.31 -17.45 0.41
CA ASP A 148 -8.34 -18.41 -0.03
C ASP A 148 -9.14 -18.99 1.16
N GLU A 149 -10.04 -19.92 0.87
CA GLU A 149 -10.85 -20.64 1.85
C GLU A 149 -10.03 -21.31 2.95
N ASN A 150 -8.83 -21.79 2.63
CA ASN A 150 -7.90 -22.46 3.54
C ASN A 150 -6.94 -21.50 4.23
N ASN A 151 -7.21 -20.19 4.20
CA ASN A 151 -6.37 -19.11 4.71
C ASN A 151 -4.97 -19.06 4.08
N ARG A 152 -4.78 -19.56 2.86
CA ARG A 152 -3.51 -19.48 2.14
C ARG A 152 -3.41 -18.18 1.38
N VAL A 153 -2.24 -17.57 1.44
CA VAL A 153 -1.95 -16.29 0.77
C VAL A 153 -2.00 -16.46 -0.74
N ARG A 154 -2.90 -15.73 -1.39
CA ARG A 154 -3.06 -15.69 -2.85
C ARG A 154 -2.48 -14.40 -3.45
N ALA A 155 -2.43 -13.33 -2.67
CA ALA A 155 -1.74 -12.10 -3.03
C ALA A 155 -1.39 -11.30 -1.78
N VAL A 156 -0.36 -10.46 -1.90
CA VAL A 156 0.16 -9.58 -0.83
C VAL A 156 0.02 -8.13 -1.27
N GLY A 157 -0.34 -7.26 -0.35
CA GLY A 157 -0.41 -5.80 -0.56
C GLY A 157 -1.79 -5.23 -0.30
N ASN A 158 -1.84 -3.92 -0.07
CA ASN A 158 -3.07 -3.25 0.33
C ASN A 158 -3.83 -2.69 -0.90
N PRO A 159 -5.05 -3.21 -1.21
CA PRO A 159 -5.84 -2.80 -2.37
C PRO A 159 -6.38 -1.37 -2.28
N VAL A 160 -6.47 -0.79 -1.06
CA VAL A 160 -6.90 0.61 -0.91
C VAL A 160 -5.77 1.61 -1.18
N HIS A 161 -4.52 1.16 -1.14
CA HIS A 161 -3.35 2.00 -1.42
C HIS A 161 -2.84 1.87 -2.85
N ASN A 162 -3.06 0.71 -3.48
CA ASN A 162 -2.51 0.42 -4.80
C ASN A 162 -3.60 -0.12 -5.75
N PRO A 163 -3.97 0.63 -6.80
CA PRO A 163 -4.97 0.20 -7.79
C PRO A 163 -4.63 -1.11 -8.49
N LYS A 164 -3.35 -1.41 -8.73
CA LYS A 164 -2.93 -2.68 -9.33
C LYS A 164 -3.13 -3.87 -8.40
N VAL A 165 -2.92 -3.67 -7.08
CA VAL A 165 -3.23 -4.69 -6.08
C VAL A 165 -4.74 -4.94 -6.05
N LYS A 166 -5.56 -3.89 -6.12
CA LYS A 166 -7.01 -4.02 -6.23
C LYS A 166 -7.40 -4.83 -7.47
N GLU A 167 -6.86 -4.50 -8.64
CA GLU A 167 -7.10 -5.22 -9.88
C GLU A 167 -6.67 -6.69 -9.80
N LEU A 168 -5.49 -6.96 -9.23
CA LEU A 168 -4.99 -8.32 -9.00
C LEU A 168 -5.94 -9.13 -8.12
N TYR A 169 -6.42 -8.55 -7.01
CA TYR A 169 -7.38 -9.21 -6.13
C TYR A 169 -8.66 -9.57 -6.88
N LEU A 170 -9.21 -8.62 -7.64
CA LEU A 170 -10.42 -8.85 -8.43
C LEU A 170 -10.24 -9.95 -9.48
N LYS A 171 -9.10 -10.01 -10.17
CA LYS A 171 -8.78 -11.08 -11.12
C LYS A 171 -8.76 -12.45 -10.43
N ILE A 172 -8.07 -12.54 -9.28
CA ILE A 172 -7.99 -13.80 -8.51
C ILE A 172 -9.39 -14.24 -8.03
N ILE A 173 -10.17 -13.32 -7.46
CA ILE A 173 -11.53 -13.60 -6.94
C ILE A 173 -12.46 -14.09 -8.06
N ARG A 174 -12.32 -13.56 -9.26
CA ARG A 174 -13.10 -13.97 -10.45
C ARG A 174 -12.61 -15.27 -11.10
N GLY A 175 -11.51 -15.84 -10.62
CA GLY A 175 -10.89 -17.02 -11.23
C GLY A 175 -10.25 -16.73 -12.60
N GLU A 176 -9.99 -15.46 -12.91
CA GLU A 176 -9.30 -15.07 -14.12
C GLU A 176 -7.85 -15.56 -14.07
N ASN A 177 -7.32 -16.05 -15.21
CA ASN A 177 -5.92 -16.40 -15.29
C ASN A 177 -5.10 -15.14 -15.03
N VAL A 178 -4.51 -15.06 -13.86
CA VAL A 178 -3.41 -14.15 -13.60
C VAL A 178 -2.20 -14.77 -14.30
N SER A 179 -2.12 -14.61 -15.63
CA SER A 179 -0.84 -14.77 -16.30
C SER A 179 0.11 -13.85 -15.52
N GLN A 180 1.19 -14.40 -15.04
CA GLN A 180 2.34 -13.61 -14.64
C GLN A 180 2.62 -12.74 -15.89
N GLU A 181 2.04 -11.53 -15.93
CA GLU A 181 2.63 -10.48 -16.74
C GLU A 181 4.08 -10.56 -16.30
N GLU A 182 4.93 -11.00 -17.22
CA GLU A 182 6.36 -11.16 -16.98
C GLU A 182 6.74 -9.98 -16.11
N GLU A 183 7.23 -10.26 -14.89
CA GLU A 183 7.84 -9.21 -14.10
C GLU A 183 8.91 -8.65 -15.02
N THR A 184 8.50 -7.65 -15.82
CA THR A 184 9.47 -6.87 -16.58
C THR A 184 10.50 -6.51 -15.54
N PRO A 185 11.76 -6.92 -15.70
CA PRO A 185 12.78 -6.63 -14.71
C PRO A 185 12.61 -5.15 -14.44
N ARG A 186 12.34 -4.79 -13.17
CA ARG A 186 12.05 -3.41 -12.76
C ARG A 186 13.35 -2.63 -12.93
N THR A 187 13.73 -2.46 -14.21
CA THR A 187 14.84 -1.63 -14.61
C THR A 187 14.56 -0.25 -14.06
N GLN A 188 15.51 0.28 -13.32
CA GLN A 188 15.40 1.62 -12.79
C GLN A 188 15.19 2.60 -13.93
N THR A 189 14.45 3.65 -13.66
CA THR A 189 14.27 4.79 -14.53
C THR A 189 14.57 6.08 -13.79
N THR A 190 14.67 7.19 -14.48
CA THR A 190 14.80 8.51 -13.88
C THR A 190 13.46 9.23 -13.89
N VAL A 191 13.21 10.01 -12.85
CA VAL A 191 11.98 10.78 -12.68
C VAL A 191 12.30 12.24 -12.38
N GLU A 192 11.69 13.13 -13.11
CA GLU A 192 11.60 14.55 -12.79
C GLU A 192 10.23 14.85 -12.20
N VAL A 193 10.19 15.58 -11.11
CA VAL A 193 8.94 16.01 -10.47
C VAL A 193 8.74 17.49 -10.76
N ASP A 194 7.53 17.86 -11.19
CA ASP A 194 7.20 19.25 -11.51
C ASP A 194 7.42 20.19 -10.30
N ARG A 195 7.14 19.67 -9.11
CA ARG A 195 7.36 20.35 -7.82
C ARG A 195 7.33 19.34 -6.67
N THR A 196 8.03 19.63 -5.59
CA THR A 196 8.03 18.79 -4.38
C THR A 196 7.11 19.32 -3.29
N GLU A 197 6.62 20.56 -3.43
CA GLU A 197 5.70 21.19 -2.48
C GLU A 197 4.59 21.95 -3.23
N ALA A 198 3.36 21.83 -2.73
CA ALA A 198 2.20 22.55 -3.23
C ALA A 198 1.48 23.25 -2.08
N ASP A 199 1.29 24.57 -2.21
CA ASP A 199 0.46 25.36 -1.30
C ASP A 199 -0.99 25.35 -1.79
N MET A 200 -1.90 24.86 -0.96
CA MET A 200 -3.34 24.83 -1.22
C MET A 200 -4.06 26.14 -0.85
N GLY A 201 -3.32 27.13 -0.34
CA GLY A 201 -3.83 28.43 0.01
C GLY A 201 -4.69 28.43 1.26
N ARG A 202 -5.57 29.46 1.35
CA ARG A 202 -6.53 29.64 2.46
C ARG A 202 -7.93 29.24 2.04
N PHE A 203 -8.59 28.37 2.83
CA PHE A 203 -9.92 27.83 2.49
C PHE A 203 -10.74 27.53 3.75
N ASP A 204 -12.07 27.36 3.60
CA ASP A 204 -12.92 26.92 4.70
C ASP A 204 -12.56 25.48 5.08
N TRP A 205 -12.30 25.22 6.36
CA TRP A 205 -11.87 23.92 6.86
C TRP A 205 -12.85 22.78 6.55
N ARG A 206 -14.12 23.08 6.24
CA ARG A 206 -15.14 22.11 5.86
C ARG A 206 -15.02 21.67 4.40
N GLU A 207 -14.30 22.46 3.57
CA GLU A 207 -14.10 22.18 2.15
C GLU A 207 -12.89 21.25 1.93
N LYS A 208 -12.92 20.53 0.82
CA LYS A 208 -11.76 19.75 0.36
C LYS A 208 -10.92 20.61 -0.58
N GLN A 209 -9.61 20.52 -0.44
CA GLN A 209 -8.66 21.12 -1.38
C GLN A 209 -7.88 20.04 -2.10
N THR A 210 -7.50 20.32 -3.35
CA THR A 210 -6.78 19.35 -4.19
C THR A 210 -5.58 20.02 -4.84
N ALA A 211 -4.43 19.34 -4.79
CA ALA A 211 -3.22 19.68 -5.52
C ALA A 211 -2.81 18.50 -6.40
N GLU A 212 -2.18 18.78 -7.55
CA GLU A 212 -1.65 17.76 -8.43
C GLU A 212 -0.12 17.85 -8.45
N PHE A 213 0.54 16.68 -8.51
CA PHE A 213 1.96 16.53 -8.76
C PHE A 213 2.13 15.64 -9.98
N VAL A 214 3.09 15.97 -10.83
CA VAL A 214 3.40 15.19 -12.03
C VAL A 214 4.79 14.58 -11.87
N LEU A 215 4.85 13.25 -11.88
CA LEU A 215 6.07 12.47 -11.92
C LEU A 215 6.36 12.14 -13.38
N LYS A 216 7.20 12.92 -14.06
CA LYS A 216 7.57 12.71 -15.44
C LYS A 216 8.68 11.68 -15.54
N ASN A 217 8.48 10.65 -16.33
CA ASN A 217 9.50 9.65 -16.64
C ASN A 217 10.50 10.24 -17.63
N THR A 218 11.71 10.53 -17.17
CA THR A 218 12.80 11.08 -17.97
C THR A 218 13.85 10.04 -18.35
N GLY A 219 13.69 8.79 -17.90
CA GLY A 219 14.57 7.68 -18.25
C GLY A 219 14.04 6.84 -19.41
N ASP A 220 14.78 5.77 -19.73
CA ASP A 220 14.53 4.91 -20.89
C ASP A 220 13.60 3.72 -20.59
N ASN A 221 13.30 3.47 -19.31
CA ASN A 221 12.47 2.35 -18.87
C ASN A 221 11.10 2.83 -18.38
N LEU A 222 10.13 1.91 -18.27
CA LEU A 222 8.81 2.23 -17.72
C LEU A 222 8.93 2.73 -16.26
N LEU A 223 8.26 3.83 -15.94
CA LEU A 223 8.06 4.27 -14.56
C LEU A 223 6.88 3.51 -13.95
N VAL A 224 7.11 2.84 -12.83
CA VAL A 224 6.09 2.12 -12.08
C VAL A 224 6.02 2.68 -10.66
N VAL A 225 4.87 3.21 -10.28
CA VAL A 225 4.58 3.59 -8.89
C VAL A 225 4.09 2.36 -8.15
N PHE A 226 4.80 1.97 -7.09
CA PHE A 226 4.49 0.77 -6.29
C PHE A 226 3.51 1.06 -5.17
N ASP A 227 3.69 2.21 -4.51
CA ASP A 227 2.92 2.57 -3.34
C ASP A 227 2.93 4.09 -3.13
N VAL A 228 1.83 4.62 -2.62
CA VAL A 228 1.71 6.03 -2.24
C VAL A 228 1.08 6.10 -0.86
N ARG A 229 1.79 6.73 0.08
CA ARG A 229 1.37 6.88 1.47
C ARG A 229 1.27 8.33 1.86
N THR A 230 0.36 8.62 2.77
CA THR A 230 0.16 9.94 3.34
C THR A 230 0.50 9.95 4.82
N SER A 231 0.94 11.08 5.34
CA SER A 231 1.26 11.25 6.76
C SER A 231 0.02 11.37 7.67
N CYS A 232 -1.18 11.48 7.10
CA CYS A 232 -2.45 11.50 7.86
C CYS A 232 -3.62 10.95 7.03
N GLY A 233 -4.68 10.45 7.70
CA GLY A 233 -5.94 10.06 7.08
C GLY A 233 -6.74 11.22 6.46
N CYS A 234 -6.41 12.46 6.84
CA CYS A 234 -6.97 13.68 6.28
C CYS A 234 -6.49 14.02 4.87
N THR A 235 -5.55 13.23 4.33
CA THR A 235 -4.99 13.39 2.98
C THR A 235 -5.21 12.12 2.17
N ARG A 236 -5.78 12.26 0.97
CA ARG A 236 -6.03 11.18 0.03
C ARG A 236 -5.21 11.40 -1.24
N VAL A 237 -4.66 10.34 -1.83
CA VAL A 237 -3.98 10.40 -3.12
C VAL A 237 -4.65 9.45 -4.09
N GLU A 238 -4.91 9.95 -5.29
CA GLU A 238 -5.45 9.18 -6.41
C GLU A 238 -4.50 9.24 -7.59
N TYR A 239 -4.31 8.11 -8.28
CA TYR A 239 -3.57 7.97 -9.52
C TYR A 239 -4.06 6.73 -10.27
N ASP A 240 -3.79 6.62 -11.57
CA ASP A 240 -4.35 5.56 -12.41
C ASP A 240 -3.64 4.20 -12.29
N GLY A 241 -2.52 4.14 -11.59
CA GLY A 241 -1.74 2.90 -11.38
C GLY A 241 -1.04 2.35 -12.62
N LYS A 242 -1.18 3.00 -13.79
CA LYS A 242 -0.54 2.55 -15.03
C LYS A 242 0.94 2.92 -15.05
N PRO A 243 1.81 2.06 -15.63
CA PRO A 243 3.18 2.44 -15.90
C PRO A 243 3.25 3.58 -16.92
N ALA A 244 4.09 4.58 -16.67
CA ALA A 244 4.36 5.65 -17.62
C ALA A 244 5.58 5.30 -18.49
N ARG A 245 5.44 5.44 -19.80
CA ARG A 245 6.53 5.26 -20.77
C ARG A 245 7.54 6.41 -20.67
N PRO A 246 8.75 6.25 -21.25
CA PRO A 246 9.68 7.35 -21.45
C PRO A 246 8.99 8.59 -22.03
N GLY A 247 9.14 9.74 -21.37
CA GLY A 247 8.48 10.99 -21.74
C GLY A 247 7.05 11.19 -21.22
N GLU A 248 6.37 10.15 -20.78
CA GLU A 248 5.05 10.23 -20.13
C GLU A 248 5.17 10.55 -18.64
N GLY A 249 4.05 10.88 -18.00
CA GLY A 249 4.00 11.19 -16.57
C GLY A 249 2.89 10.47 -15.82
N VAL A 250 3.12 10.22 -14.53
CA VAL A 250 2.09 9.81 -13.58
C VAL A 250 1.59 11.05 -12.85
N VAL A 251 0.28 11.31 -12.91
CA VAL A 251 -0.36 12.41 -12.18
C VAL A 251 -0.85 11.87 -10.84
N LEU A 252 -0.37 12.47 -9.75
CA LEU A 252 -0.84 12.21 -8.40
C LEU A 252 -1.78 13.35 -7.98
N ARG A 253 -3.04 13.05 -7.77
CA ARG A 253 -4.04 14.01 -7.26
C ARG A 253 -4.15 13.87 -5.76
N VAL A 254 -3.65 14.87 -5.03
CA VAL A 254 -3.63 14.90 -3.57
C VAL A 254 -4.78 15.76 -3.07
N THR A 255 -5.74 15.15 -2.40
CA THR A 255 -6.88 15.84 -1.77
C THR A 255 -6.69 15.88 -0.27
N TYR A 256 -6.84 17.06 0.32
CA TYR A 256 -6.80 17.31 1.76
C TYR A 256 -8.16 17.78 2.26
N LYS A 257 -8.60 17.27 3.41
CA LYS A 257 -9.75 17.73 4.15
C LYS A 257 -9.32 17.96 5.60
N ALA A 258 -9.49 19.19 6.08
CA ALA A 258 -9.13 19.51 7.45
C ALA A 258 -10.13 18.91 8.46
N ASP A 259 -9.65 18.49 9.61
CA ASP A 259 -10.47 18.07 10.75
C ASP A 259 -10.87 19.28 11.64
N ASN A 260 -10.04 20.31 11.64
CA ASN A 260 -10.21 21.54 12.40
C ASN A 260 -9.54 22.70 11.66
N PRO A 261 -9.92 23.96 11.94
CA PRO A 261 -9.19 25.14 11.47
C PRO A 261 -7.73 25.11 11.94
N GLY A 262 -6.81 25.58 11.11
CA GLY A 262 -5.39 25.72 11.41
C GLY A 262 -4.48 25.52 10.21
N HIS A 263 -3.21 25.85 10.41
CA HIS A 263 -2.14 25.58 9.45
C HIS A 263 -1.88 24.08 9.35
N PHE A 264 -1.65 23.60 8.13
CA PHE A 264 -1.28 22.20 7.92
C PHE A 264 -0.06 22.07 7.01
N ARG A 265 0.70 21.01 7.26
CA ARG A 265 1.79 20.51 6.42
C ARG A 265 1.73 18.98 6.42
N LYS A 266 1.44 18.38 5.26
CA LYS A 266 1.24 16.93 5.13
C LYS A 266 2.18 16.36 4.09
N GLU A 267 2.86 15.26 4.46
CA GLU A 267 3.77 14.55 3.58
C GLU A 267 3.03 13.45 2.82
N VAL A 268 3.37 13.33 1.54
CA VAL A 268 3.02 12.21 0.67
C VAL A 268 4.31 11.52 0.27
N THR A 269 4.46 10.25 0.60
CA THR A 269 5.60 9.42 0.22
C THR A 269 5.22 8.54 -0.96
N VAL A 270 5.94 8.67 -2.06
CA VAL A 270 5.75 7.87 -3.27
C VAL A 270 6.91 6.89 -3.40
N ARG A 271 6.60 5.62 -3.56
CA ARG A 271 7.58 4.56 -3.80
C ARG A 271 7.46 4.09 -5.26
N SER A 272 8.57 4.06 -5.98
CA SER A 272 8.60 3.71 -7.40
C SER A 272 9.88 2.98 -7.77
N ASN A 273 10.04 2.60 -9.06
CA ASN A 273 11.29 2.09 -9.60
C ASN A 273 12.24 3.21 -10.09
N ALA A 274 12.02 4.44 -9.69
CA ALA A 274 12.97 5.53 -9.97
C ALA A 274 14.30 5.30 -9.20
N GLU A 275 15.38 5.93 -9.67
CA GLU A 275 16.68 5.88 -8.98
C GLU A 275 16.54 6.34 -7.51
N GLN A 276 15.75 7.38 -7.27
CA GLN A 276 15.29 7.76 -5.95
C GLN A 276 14.02 6.96 -5.61
N GLU A 277 14.18 5.79 -5.02
CA GLU A 277 13.09 4.86 -4.71
C GLU A 277 11.95 5.49 -3.89
N LEU A 278 12.28 6.40 -2.97
CA LEU A 278 11.33 7.13 -2.12
C LEU A 278 11.36 8.61 -2.45
N LEU A 279 10.26 9.10 -3.01
CA LEU A 279 10.05 10.52 -3.26
C LEU A 279 9.08 11.07 -2.21
N LYS A 280 9.46 12.20 -1.60
CA LYS A 280 8.64 12.92 -0.63
C LYS A 280 8.06 14.18 -1.27
N LEU A 281 6.74 14.27 -1.25
CA LEU A 281 5.99 15.43 -1.70
C LEU A 281 5.28 16.05 -0.49
N MET A 282 5.04 17.35 -0.54
CA MET A 282 4.46 18.10 0.57
C MET A 282 3.26 18.91 0.08
N VAL A 283 2.18 18.89 0.84
CA VAL A 283 1.06 19.83 0.68
C VAL A 283 0.94 20.68 1.94
N THR A 284 0.76 21.98 1.76
CA THR A 284 0.64 22.98 2.83
C THR A 284 -0.58 23.86 2.61
N GLY A 285 -0.99 24.60 3.62
CA GLY A 285 -2.09 25.59 3.52
C GLY A 285 -2.64 25.98 4.87
N GLU A 286 -3.67 26.81 4.85
CA GLU A 286 -4.37 27.32 6.01
C GLU A 286 -5.87 27.03 5.92
N ALA A 287 -6.37 26.16 6.78
CA ALA A 287 -7.79 25.88 6.91
C ALA A 287 -8.40 26.88 7.91
N GLU A 288 -9.32 27.73 7.45
CA GLU A 288 -9.91 28.80 8.24
C GLU A 288 -11.39 28.51 8.54
N GLU A 289 -11.90 29.04 9.65
CA GLU A 289 -13.33 29.10 9.88
C GLU A 289 -13.90 30.32 9.17
N ARG A 290 -14.54 30.08 8.03
CA ARG A 290 -15.26 31.15 7.32
C ARG A 290 -16.68 31.24 7.86
N LYS A 291 -17.10 32.48 8.25
CA LYS A 291 -18.44 32.81 8.76
C LYS A 291 -19.46 32.79 7.64
#